data_b3506c26c0831e6b78271927720720a1
#
_entry.id   b3506c26c0831e6b78271927720720a1
#
_cell.length_a   1.000
_cell.length_b   1.000
_cell.length_c   1.000
_cell.angle_alpha   90.00
_cell.angle_beta   90.00
_cell.angle_gamma   90.00
#
_symmetry.space_group_name_H-M   'P 1'
#
loop_
_entity.id
_entity.type
_entity.pdbx_description
1 polymer ?
#
loop_
_entity_poly.entity_id
_entity_poly.type
_entity_poly.pdbx_seq_one_letter_code
_entity_poly.pdbx_strand_id
1 'polypeptide(L)'
;INAHGTSTPAGDVAEIQAVRNAFGKEKQPLVASTKSLTGHSLGAAGVQEAIYSLIMMENNFISASANIFNLDEEINSNEVATGLVEGIELDTVLSNSFGFGGTNASIALSKYSG
;
A
#
# COMPACT_ATOMS: atom_id res chain seq x y z
N ILE A 1 -0.97 -3.66 -2.52
CA ILE A 1 -0.46 -2.30 -2.76
C ILE A 1 0.20 -1.78 -1.50
N ASN A 2 1.46 -1.35 -1.60
CA ASN A 2 2.09 -0.51 -0.60
C ASN A 2 1.73 0.95 -0.92
N ALA A 3 0.79 1.48 -0.17
CA ALA A 3 0.18 2.76 -0.43
C ALA A 3 1.08 3.94 -0.03
N HIS A 4 0.83 5.09 -0.62
CA HIS A 4 1.40 6.34 -0.10
C HIS A 4 0.92 6.60 1.32
N GLY A 5 -0.37 6.46 1.59
CA GLY A 5 -1.02 6.32 2.90
C GLY A 5 -0.37 7.08 4.05
N THR A 6 -0.50 8.41 4.05
CA THR A 6 0.15 9.30 5.03
C THR A 6 -0.72 9.65 6.23
N SER A 7 -1.90 9.05 6.33
CA SER A 7 -2.88 9.32 7.38
C SER A 7 -3.36 10.77 7.40
N THR A 8 -3.71 11.28 6.24
CA THR A 8 -4.27 12.63 6.08
C THR A 8 -5.78 12.55 5.80
N PRO A 9 -6.58 13.54 6.24
CA PRO A 9 -8.05 13.50 6.09
C PRO A 9 -8.55 13.31 4.66
N ALA A 10 -7.84 13.85 3.67
CA ALA A 10 -8.23 13.74 2.26
C ALA A 10 -7.44 12.65 1.51
N GLY A 11 -6.21 12.37 1.91
CA GLY A 11 -5.28 11.55 1.14
C GLY A 11 -5.64 10.08 1.11
N ASP A 12 -5.90 9.49 2.26
CA ASP A 12 -6.12 8.06 2.40
C ASP A 12 -7.39 7.59 1.67
N VAL A 13 -8.49 8.32 1.86
CA VAL A 13 -9.76 8.02 1.19
C VAL A 13 -9.63 8.19 -0.32
N ALA A 14 -8.98 9.26 -0.77
CA ALA A 14 -8.74 9.49 -2.20
C ALA A 14 -7.91 8.37 -2.84
N GLU A 15 -6.89 7.87 -2.14
CA GLU A 15 -6.07 6.76 -2.62
C GLU A 15 -6.88 5.45 -2.72
N ILE A 16 -7.68 5.12 -1.71
CA ILE A 16 -8.57 3.95 -1.75
C ILE A 16 -9.60 4.07 -2.88
N GLN A 17 -10.17 5.25 -3.11
CA GLN A 17 -11.07 5.48 -4.24
C GLN A 17 -10.36 5.26 -5.59
N ALA A 18 -9.12 5.71 -5.72
CA ALA A 18 -8.33 5.48 -6.93
C ALA A 18 -8.07 3.98 -7.16
N VAL A 19 -7.77 3.23 -6.11
CA VAL A 19 -7.61 1.77 -6.17
C VAL A 19 -8.90 1.09 -6.62
N ARG A 20 -10.04 1.47 -6.04
CA ARG A 20 -11.37 0.95 -6.45
C ARG A 20 -11.65 1.22 -7.92
N ASN A 21 -11.34 2.42 -8.39
CA ASN A 21 -11.57 2.80 -9.78
C ASN A 21 -10.65 2.03 -10.75
N ALA A 22 -9.42 1.79 -10.36
CA ALA A 22 -8.43 1.11 -11.20
C ALA A 22 -8.69 -0.40 -11.31
N PHE A 23 -9.07 -1.06 -10.22
CA PHE A 23 -9.16 -2.53 -10.17
C PHE A 23 -10.60 -3.06 -10.20
N GLY A 24 -11.59 -2.23 -9.92
CA GLY A 24 -12.98 -2.66 -9.80
C GLY A 24 -13.24 -3.45 -8.50
N LYS A 25 -14.51 -3.85 -8.29
CA LYS A 25 -14.95 -4.46 -7.03
C LYS A 25 -14.51 -5.92 -6.85
N GLU A 26 -14.28 -6.65 -7.95
CA GLU A 26 -14.05 -8.10 -7.92
C GLU A 26 -12.58 -8.49 -7.73
N LYS A 27 -11.65 -7.60 -8.00
CA LYS A 27 -10.21 -7.88 -7.99
C LYS A 27 -9.41 -6.82 -7.24
N GLN A 28 -9.97 -6.30 -6.17
CA GLN A 28 -9.25 -5.29 -5.38
C GLN A 28 -8.04 -5.91 -4.68
N PRO A 29 -6.85 -5.33 -4.87
CA PRO A 29 -5.69 -5.74 -4.11
C PRO A 29 -5.82 -5.30 -2.65
N LEU A 30 -5.23 -6.04 -1.73
CA LEU A 30 -5.12 -5.63 -0.34
C LEU A 30 -4.13 -4.47 -0.23
N VAL A 31 -4.50 -3.44 0.49
CA VAL A 31 -3.72 -2.21 0.65
C VAL A 31 -3.10 -2.16 2.04
N ALA A 32 -1.83 -1.79 2.12
CA ALA A 32 -1.16 -1.49 3.37
C ALA A 32 -0.26 -0.27 3.20
N SER A 33 -0.01 0.45 4.27
CA SER A 33 0.98 1.53 4.28
C SER A 33 2.07 1.22 5.30
N THR A 34 3.30 1.01 4.82
CA THR A 34 4.47 0.82 5.69
C THR A 34 4.84 2.07 6.47
N LYS A 35 4.33 3.24 6.07
CA LYS A 35 4.53 4.49 6.83
C LYS A 35 3.93 4.45 8.23
N SER A 36 2.95 3.59 8.45
CA SER A 36 2.41 3.35 9.79
C SER A 36 3.45 2.80 10.79
N LEU A 37 4.49 2.16 10.27
CA LEU A 37 5.59 1.56 11.04
C LEU A 37 6.87 2.40 10.98
N THR A 38 7.17 3.01 9.86
CA THR A 38 8.47 3.67 9.60
C THR A 38 8.41 5.19 9.64
N GLY A 39 7.21 5.78 9.55
CA GLY A 39 7.05 7.20 9.29
C GLY A 39 7.30 7.56 7.82
N HIS A 40 7.20 8.83 7.52
CA HIS A 40 7.37 9.36 6.17
C HIS A 40 8.78 9.95 6.03
N SER A 41 9.65 9.29 5.28
CA SER A 41 11.05 9.71 5.04
C SER A 41 11.21 10.61 3.81
N LEU A 42 10.16 11.31 3.43
CA LEU A 42 10.16 12.35 2.37
C LEU A 42 10.71 11.81 1.04
N GLY A 43 11.80 12.39 0.53
CA GLY A 43 12.41 11.99 -0.74
C GLY A 43 12.96 10.57 -0.80
N ALA A 44 13.22 9.94 0.35
CA ALA A 44 13.67 8.55 0.42
C ALA A 44 12.51 7.54 0.52
N ALA A 45 11.29 7.98 0.76
CA ALA A 45 10.13 7.11 1.04
C ALA A 45 9.85 6.14 -0.11
N GLY A 46 9.86 6.61 -1.35
CA GLY A 46 9.55 5.77 -2.50
C GLY A 46 10.52 4.60 -2.68
N VAL A 47 11.81 4.83 -2.53
CA VAL A 47 12.84 3.76 -2.60
C VAL A 47 12.69 2.78 -1.45
N GLN A 48 12.51 3.28 -0.24
CA GLN A 48 12.32 2.42 0.94
C GLN A 48 11.08 1.53 0.78
N GLU A 49 9.97 2.08 0.33
CA GLU A 49 8.71 1.35 0.14
C GLU A 49 8.81 0.32 -0.99
N ALA A 50 9.55 0.60 -2.05
CA ALA A 50 9.87 -0.38 -3.07
C ALA A 50 10.68 -1.56 -2.49
N ILE A 51 11.68 -1.29 -1.66
CA ILE A 51 12.47 -2.32 -0.97
C ILE A 51 11.60 -3.13 -0.02
N TYR A 52 10.75 -2.50 0.79
CA TYR A 52 9.83 -3.21 1.68
C TYR A 52 8.88 -4.11 0.89
N SER A 53 8.39 -3.65 -0.26
CA SER A 53 7.54 -4.43 -1.15
C SER A 53 8.24 -5.67 -1.68
N LEU A 54 9.50 -5.56 -2.07
CA LEU A 54 10.33 -6.71 -2.49
C LEU A 54 10.55 -7.71 -1.35
N ILE A 55 10.81 -7.22 -0.15
CA ILE A 55 10.95 -8.07 1.05
C ILE A 55 9.65 -8.84 1.34
N MET A 56 8.51 -8.17 1.24
CA MET A 56 7.21 -8.82 1.39
C MET A 56 6.97 -9.91 0.35
N MET A 57 7.30 -9.64 -0.92
CA MET A 57 7.20 -10.63 -2.00
C MET A 57 8.11 -11.84 -1.77
N GLU A 58 9.34 -11.62 -1.35
CA GLU A 58 10.32 -12.68 -1.13
C GLU A 58 9.94 -13.58 0.05
N ASN A 59 9.34 -13.02 1.07
CA ASN A 59 9.01 -13.70 2.33
C ASN A 59 7.53 -14.04 2.48
N ASN A 60 6.71 -13.82 1.47
CA ASN A 60 5.29 -14.19 1.42
C ASN A 60 4.46 -13.64 2.60
N PHE A 61 4.55 -12.34 2.83
CA PHE A 61 3.73 -11.66 3.82
C PHE A 61 3.31 -10.26 3.35
N ILE A 62 2.27 -9.71 3.98
CA ILE A 62 1.89 -8.31 3.86
C ILE A 62 2.00 -7.68 5.25
N SER A 63 2.76 -6.60 5.37
CA SER A 63 2.85 -5.85 6.62
C SER A 63 1.52 -5.20 6.98
N ALA A 64 1.26 -5.06 8.27
CA ALA A 64 0.11 -4.32 8.73
C ALA A 64 0.24 -2.83 8.41
N SER A 65 -0.90 -2.19 8.11
CA SER A 65 -1.08 -0.77 8.41
C SER A 65 -1.34 -0.67 9.91
N ALA A 66 -0.28 -0.42 10.68
CA ALA A 66 -0.35 -0.45 12.13
C ALA A 66 -1.08 0.77 12.71
N ASN A 67 -1.46 0.68 13.98
CA ASN A 67 -2.06 1.77 14.75
C ASN A 67 -3.43 2.26 14.23
N ILE A 68 -4.16 1.40 13.55
CA ILE A 68 -5.54 1.67 13.16
C ILE A 68 -6.46 1.17 14.27
N PHE A 69 -6.93 2.10 15.12
CA PHE A 69 -7.88 1.79 16.19
C PHE A 69 -9.33 1.92 15.71
N ASN A 70 -9.59 2.88 14.82
CA ASN A 70 -10.87 3.08 14.17
C ASN A 70 -10.61 3.31 12.68
N LEU A 71 -11.04 2.36 11.87
CA LEU A 71 -10.95 2.49 10.42
C LEU A 71 -11.90 3.60 9.95
N ASP A 72 -11.46 4.40 8.97
CA ASP A 72 -12.30 5.43 8.36
C ASP A 72 -13.60 4.82 7.81
N GLU A 73 -14.73 5.50 8.02
CA GLU A 73 -16.06 5.02 7.63
C GLU A 73 -16.20 4.77 6.12
N GLU A 74 -15.39 5.46 5.31
CA GLU A 74 -15.38 5.33 3.86
C GLU A 74 -14.49 4.18 3.36
N ILE A 75 -13.77 3.50 4.26
CA ILE A 75 -12.86 2.38 3.95
C ILE A 75 -13.42 1.08 4.53
N ASN A 76 -13.52 0.06 3.69
CA ASN A 76 -13.98 -1.25 4.14
C ASN A 76 -12.83 -2.06 4.77
N SER A 77 -13.15 -2.84 5.79
CA SER A 77 -12.16 -3.63 6.53
C SER A 77 -11.42 -4.69 5.69
N ASN A 78 -12.00 -5.10 4.57
CA ASN A 78 -11.37 -6.04 3.64
C ASN A 78 -10.45 -5.39 2.61
N GLU A 79 -10.39 -4.07 2.57
CA GLU A 79 -9.53 -3.32 1.63
C GLU A 79 -8.14 -3.06 2.18
N VAL A 80 -8.00 -3.00 3.49
CA VAL A 80 -6.76 -2.61 4.18
C VAL A 80 -6.29 -3.73 5.12
N ALA A 81 -5.00 -4.04 5.06
CA ALA A 81 -4.37 -4.96 6.00
C ALA A 81 -4.17 -4.25 7.35
N THR A 82 -5.06 -4.46 8.30
CA THR A 82 -4.95 -3.91 9.67
C THR A 82 -4.08 -4.77 10.59
N GLY A 83 -3.73 -5.96 10.16
CA GLY A 83 -2.84 -6.90 10.83
C GLY A 83 -1.86 -7.52 9.86
N LEU A 84 -0.82 -8.16 10.38
CA LEU A 84 0.13 -8.92 9.57
C LEU A 84 -0.59 -10.07 8.86
N VAL A 85 -0.39 -10.18 7.55
CA VAL A 85 -0.88 -11.30 6.74
C VAL A 85 0.31 -12.17 6.36
N GLU A 86 0.32 -13.42 6.80
CA GLU A 86 1.39 -14.38 6.53
C GLU A 86 0.92 -15.50 5.59
N GLY A 87 1.89 -16.16 4.96
CA GLY A 87 1.61 -17.31 4.08
C GLY A 87 0.84 -16.95 2.82
N ILE A 88 0.98 -15.72 2.35
CA ILE A 88 0.36 -15.25 1.11
C ILE A 88 1.40 -15.14 0.00
N GLU A 89 1.16 -15.80 -1.12
CA GLU A 89 2.03 -15.67 -2.29
C GLU A 89 1.73 -14.35 -3.00
N LEU A 90 2.76 -13.54 -3.18
CA LEU A 90 2.69 -12.26 -3.87
C LEU A 90 3.48 -12.35 -5.18
N ASP A 91 2.78 -12.33 -6.30
CA ASP A 91 3.39 -12.33 -7.63
C ASP A 91 3.69 -10.92 -8.13
N THR A 92 2.84 -9.98 -7.76
CA THR A 92 2.97 -8.56 -8.14
C THR A 92 2.60 -7.67 -6.97
N VAL A 93 3.40 -6.64 -6.76
CA VAL A 93 3.15 -5.58 -5.78
C VAL A 93 3.22 -4.23 -6.47
N LEU A 94 2.31 -3.33 -6.10
CA LEU A 94 2.36 -1.93 -6.48
C LEU A 94 2.86 -1.09 -5.31
N SER A 95 3.70 -0.11 -5.59
CA SER A 95 4.09 0.93 -4.63
C SER A 95 3.69 2.29 -5.18
N ASN A 96 2.90 3.03 -4.41
CA ASN A 96 2.41 4.36 -4.77
C ASN A 96 3.14 5.44 -3.99
N SER A 97 3.48 6.53 -4.67
CA SER A 97 4.07 7.72 -4.07
C SER A 97 3.43 8.97 -4.66
N PHE A 98 2.89 9.84 -3.82
CA PHE A 98 2.22 11.06 -4.23
C PHE A 98 2.90 12.27 -3.60
N GLY A 99 3.53 13.08 -4.45
CA GLY A 99 4.27 14.26 -4.03
C GLY A 99 3.47 15.55 -4.13
N PHE A 100 3.88 16.56 -3.37
CA PHE A 100 3.31 17.88 -3.48
C PHE A 100 3.48 18.45 -4.89
N GLY A 101 2.47 19.17 -5.35
CA GLY A 101 2.45 19.72 -6.71
C GLY A 101 2.01 18.74 -7.78
N GLY A 102 1.53 17.54 -7.39
CA GLY A 102 0.97 16.56 -8.33
C GLY A 102 2.01 15.64 -8.97
N THR A 103 3.21 15.54 -8.42
CA THR A 103 4.21 14.55 -8.84
C THR A 103 3.83 13.19 -8.25
N ASN A 104 3.12 12.39 -9.04
CA ASN A 104 2.62 11.08 -8.62
C ASN A 104 3.32 9.98 -9.40
N ALA A 105 3.65 8.89 -8.72
CA ALA A 105 4.26 7.72 -9.33
C ALA A 105 3.68 6.44 -8.73
N SER A 106 3.51 5.43 -9.60
CA SER A 106 3.21 4.06 -9.20
C SER A 106 4.20 3.13 -9.86
N ILE A 107 4.79 2.23 -9.08
CA ILE A 107 5.73 1.22 -9.57
C ILE A 107 5.09 -0.15 -9.37
N ALA A 108 5.02 -0.94 -10.43
CA ALA A 108 4.66 -2.35 -10.36
C ALA A 108 5.91 -3.21 -10.37
N LEU A 109 6.04 -4.07 -9.36
CA LEU A 109 7.12 -5.02 -9.21
C LEU A 109 6.53 -6.43 -9.30
N SER A 110 7.01 -7.24 -10.23
CA SER A 110 6.54 -8.61 -10.43
C SER A 110 7.70 -9.59 -10.38
N LYS A 111 7.42 -10.83 -9.93
CA LYS A 111 8.39 -11.92 -10.02
C LYS A 111 8.70 -12.19 -11.48
N TYR A 112 9.96 -12.31 -11.79
CA TYR A 112 10.39 -12.68 -13.13
C TYR A 112 10.20 -14.18 -13.35
N SER A 113 9.52 -14.52 -14.41
CA SER A 113 9.17 -15.93 -14.71
C SER A 113 10.01 -16.58 -15.83
N GLY A 114 11.05 -15.90 -16.25
CA GLY A 114 12.00 -16.43 -17.24
C GLY A 114 11.59 -16.20 -18.68
#